data_f572daae25b24b8477600d5897d1d4c1
#
_entry.id   f572daae25b24b8477600d5897d1d4c1
#
_cell.length_a   1.000
_cell.length_b   1.000
_cell.length_c   1.000
_cell.angle_alpha   90.00
_cell.angle_beta   90.00
_cell.angle_gamma   90.00
#
_symmetry.space_group_name_H-M   'P 1'
#
loop_
_entity.id
_entity.type
_entity.pdbx_description
1 polymer ?
#
loop_
_entity_poly.entity_id
_entity_poly.type
_entity_poly.pdbx_seq_one_letter_code
_entity_poly.pdbx_strand_id
1 'polypeptide(L)'
;MVYILIAILIFGVLIAVHEFGHFLAAKACGVRVNEFSIGMGPQLFHKTKGDTEYSLRLLPIGGYCAMEGEDEDSDDDRALGRQVWWKKFIIFVAGAFMNFLTGLIIVICLYAGAQAFYTTEIVELNPDFPQQGEDGLMPGDTIYAINGERIYLKSDVSLIMGLGDTGTIDMTVLRDGKKFDRTLTKQVY
;
A
#
# COMPACT_ATOMS: atom_id res chain seq x y z
N MET A 1 13.15 20.68 2.73
CA MET A 1 13.87 19.98 3.81
C MET A 1 12.95 19.14 4.71
N VAL A 2 11.84 19.67 5.21
CA VAL A 2 10.92 18.91 6.11
C VAL A 2 10.41 17.62 5.47
N TYR A 3 9.99 17.64 4.21
CA TYR A 3 9.48 16.43 3.50
C TYR A 3 10.54 15.34 3.37
N ILE A 4 11.82 15.69 3.21
CA ILE A 4 12.92 14.73 3.13
C ILE A 4 13.09 14.04 4.50
N LEU A 5 13.06 14.80 5.59
CA LEU A 5 13.15 14.24 6.94
C LEU A 5 11.98 13.31 7.27
N ILE A 6 10.77 13.70 6.87
CA ILE A 6 9.57 12.86 7.02
C ILE A 6 9.73 11.57 6.20
N ALA A 7 10.19 11.67 4.96
CA ALA A 7 10.42 10.49 4.12
C ALA A 7 11.44 9.53 4.74
N ILE A 8 12.57 10.06 5.23
CA ILE A 8 13.59 9.27 5.93
C ILE A 8 12.99 8.55 7.16
N LEU A 9 12.20 9.26 7.95
CA LEU A 9 11.55 8.68 9.13
C LEU A 9 10.58 7.56 8.74
N ILE A 10 9.74 7.79 7.73
CA ILE A 10 8.79 6.77 7.23
C ILE A 10 9.54 5.53 6.74
N PHE A 11 10.59 5.71 5.93
CA PHE A 11 11.43 4.60 5.47
C PHE A 11 12.08 3.87 6.64
N GLY A 12 12.60 4.58 7.62
CA GLY A 12 13.17 4.00 8.83
C GLY A 12 12.17 3.11 9.58
N VAL A 13 10.93 3.59 9.75
CA VAL A 13 9.85 2.82 10.37
C VAL A 13 9.49 1.59 9.55
N LEU A 14 9.35 1.72 8.22
CA LEU A 14 9.02 0.59 7.34
C LEU A 14 10.10 -0.50 7.39
N ILE A 15 11.38 -0.12 7.40
CA ILE A 15 12.47 -1.09 7.52
C ILE A 15 12.45 -1.74 8.92
N ALA A 16 12.28 -0.96 9.98
CA ALA A 16 12.21 -1.52 11.32
C ALA A 16 11.06 -2.52 11.49
N VAL A 17 9.90 -2.25 10.90
CA VAL A 17 8.75 -3.18 10.87
C VAL A 17 9.05 -4.43 10.05
N HIS A 18 9.73 -4.28 8.93
CA HIS A 18 10.21 -5.40 8.11
C HIS A 18 11.13 -6.33 8.90
N GLU A 19 12.18 -5.77 9.52
CA GLU A 19 13.13 -6.51 10.34
C GLU A 19 12.47 -7.16 11.55
N PHE A 20 11.47 -6.47 12.13
CA PHE A 20 10.67 -7.03 13.22
C PHE A 20 9.87 -8.27 12.78
N GLY A 21 9.43 -8.31 11.53
CA GLY A 21 8.81 -9.49 10.94
C GLY A 21 9.75 -10.69 10.92
N HIS A 22 10.98 -10.52 10.44
CA HIS A 22 12.02 -11.55 10.45
C HIS A 22 12.33 -12.00 11.87
N PHE A 23 12.49 -11.05 12.79
CA PHE A 23 12.74 -11.33 14.21
C PHE A 23 11.65 -12.21 14.83
N LEU A 24 10.37 -11.84 14.66
CA LEU A 24 9.25 -12.62 15.22
C LEU A 24 9.19 -14.03 14.64
N ALA A 25 9.35 -14.16 13.32
CA ALA A 25 9.31 -15.44 12.64
C ALA A 25 10.50 -16.32 13.03
N ALA A 26 11.72 -15.77 13.12
CA ALA A 26 12.91 -16.49 13.57
C ALA A 26 12.74 -17.04 14.99
N LYS A 27 12.26 -16.20 15.92
CA LYS A 27 11.98 -16.64 17.30
C LYS A 27 10.89 -17.71 17.36
N ALA A 28 9.81 -17.57 16.60
CA ALA A 28 8.72 -18.54 16.53
C ALA A 28 9.17 -19.89 15.92
N CYS A 29 10.09 -19.86 14.96
CA CYS A 29 10.68 -21.04 14.33
C CYS A 29 11.82 -21.68 15.14
N GLY A 30 12.23 -21.06 16.28
CA GLY A 30 13.30 -21.53 17.13
C GLY A 30 14.71 -21.22 16.60
N VAL A 31 14.84 -20.29 15.66
CA VAL A 31 16.13 -19.80 15.16
C VAL A 31 16.71 -18.82 16.19
N ARG A 32 18.02 -18.94 16.42
CA ARG A 32 18.74 -18.02 17.28
C ARG A 32 18.94 -16.70 16.58
N VAL A 33 18.48 -15.61 17.22
CA VAL A 33 18.72 -14.24 16.78
C VAL A 33 19.80 -13.65 17.67
N ASN A 34 20.94 -13.31 17.08
CA ASN A 34 22.09 -12.76 17.79
C ASN A 34 21.90 -11.28 18.10
N GLU A 35 21.41 -10.50 17.13
CA GLU A 35 21.14 -9.07 17.33
C GLU A 35 19.87 -8.66 16.59
N PHE A 36 19.08 -7.82 17.25
CA PHE A 36 17.99 -7.07 16.62
C PHE A 36 18.25 -5.57 16.80
N SER A 37 18.48 -4.87 15.70
CA SER A 37 18.87 -3.47 15.68
C SER A 37 17.84 -2.59 15.02
N ILE A 38 17.53 -1.45 15.65
CA ILE A 38 16.79 -0.34 15.05
C ILE A 38 17.79 0.75 14.72
N GLY A 39 17.83 1.13 13.42
CA GLY A 39 18.80 2.08 12.91
C GLY A 39 20.14 1.44 12.51
N MET A 40 21.02 2.27 12.02
CA MET A 40 22.38 1.92 11.56
C MET A 40 23.47 2.80 12.21
N GLY A 41 24.73 2.40 12.04
CA GLY A 41 25.89 3.14 12.54
C GLY A 41 26.23 2.81 13.99
N PRO A 42 26.89 3.72 14.73
CA PRO A 42 27.31 3.49 16.11
C PRO A 42 26.14 3.20 17.04
N GLN A 43 26.33 2.26 17.95
CA GLN A 43 25.35 1.94 18.98
C GLN A 43 25.22 3.09 19.97
N LEU A 44 23.99 3.57 20.17
CA LEU A 44 23.65 4.54 21.22
C LEU A 44 23.25 3.85 22.51
N PHE A 45 22.53 2.76 22.37
CA PHE A 45 22.03 1.97 23.50
C PHE A 45 21.94 0.50 23.08
N HIS A 46 22.29 -0.41 23.99
CA HIS A 46 22.10 -1.84 23.79
C HIS A 46 21.74 -2.54 25.11
N LYS A 47 21.02 -3.64 24.99
CA LYS A 47 20.65 -4.50 26.11
C LYS A 47 20.49 -5.93 25.64
N THR A 48 21.20 -6.84 26.27
CA THR A 48 21.07 -8.29 26.02
C THR A 48 19.95 -8.86 26.88
N LYS A 49 19.07 -9.64 26.22
CA LYS A 49 18.03 -10.42 26.91
C LYS A 49 17.97 -11.81 26.30
N GLY A 50 18.32 -12.82 27.09
CA GLY A 50 18.51 -14.19 26.59
C GLY A 50 19.67 -14.25 25.60
N ASP A 51 19.43 -14.84 24.43
CA ASP A 51 20.43 -15.00 23.36
C ASP A 51 20.45 -13.82 22.37
N THR A 52 19.67 -12.75 22.62
CA THR A 52 19.53 -11.65 21.65
C THR A 52 19.99 -10.34 22.27
N GLU A 53 20.86 -9.65 21.56
CA GLU A 53 21.20 -8.26 21.81
C GLU A 53 20.18 -7.36 21.08
N TYR A 54 19.57 -6.44 21.81
CA TYR A 54 18.69 -5.41 21.28
C TYR A 54 19.45 -4.11 21.25
N SER A 55 19.59 -3.48 20.09
CA SER A 55 20.35 -2.25 19.94
C SER A 55 19.55 -1.14 19.28
N LEU A 56 19.83 0.09 19.71
CA LEU A 56 19.39 1.33 19.06
C LEU A 56 20.62 2.05 18.55
N ARG A 57 20.61 2.42 17.28
CA ARG A 57 21.76 3.03 16.60
C ARG A 57 21.50 4.47 16.19
N LEU A 58 22.56 5.21 15.94
CA LEU A 58 22.53 6.66 15.75
C LEU A 58 21.70 7.11 14.53
N LEU A 59 21.82 6.41 13.43
CA LEU A 59 21.11 6.78 12.19
C LEU A 59 19.73 6.10 12.15
N PRO A 60 18.63 6.87 12.14
CA PRO A 60 17.28 6.32 12.12
C PRO A 60 16.88 5.77 10.73
N ILE A 61 17.82 5.21 10.03
CA ILE A 61 17.65 4.64 8.69
C ILE A 61 18.06 3.18 8.78
N GLY A 62 17.12 2.29 8.43
CA GLY A 62 17.40 0.87 8.44
C GLY A 62 17.26 0.22 9.81
N GLY A 63 17.80 -0.94 9.89
CA GLY A 63 17.85 -1.86 11.00
C GLY A 63 18.34 -3.19 10.49
N TYR A 64 18.50 -4.16 11.35
CA TYR A 64 18.76 -5.52 10.93
C TYR A 64 18.39 -6.52 12.02
N CYS A 65 18.17 -7.75 11.58
CA CYS A 65 17.94 -8.92 12.41
C CYS A 65 19.00 -9.96 12.08
N ALA A 66 20.10 -9.98 12.83
CA ALA A 66 21.19 -10.93 12.62
C ALA A 66 20.82 -12.30 13.19
N MET A 67 20.68 -13.29 12.32
CA MET A 67 20.38 -14.67 12.70
C MET A 67 21.63 -15.53 12.69
N GLU A 68 21.70 -16.48 13.60
CA GLU A 68 22.80 -17.43 13.65
C GLU A 68 22.85 -18.27 12.36
N GLY A 69 24.03 -18.38 11.76
CA GLY A 69 24.22 -19.18 10.54
C GLY A 69 23.53 -18.60 9.30
N GLU A 70 23.35 -17.28 9.24
CA GLU A 70 22.81 -16.57 8.06
C GLU A 70 23.91 -16.26 7.03
N ASP A 71 25.01 -15.67 7.48
CA ASP A 71 26.13 -15.26 6.61
C ASP A 71 27.27 -16.28 6.60
N GLU A 72 27.45 -17.03 7.68
CA GLU A 72 28.51 -18.01 7.84
C GLU A 72 27.94 -19.35 8.34
N ASP A 73 28.63 -20.45 8.01
CA ASP A 73 28.25 -21.74 8.54
C ASP A 73 28.40 -21.79 10.07
N SER A 74 27.40 -22.31 10.73
CA SER A 74 27.35 -22.42 12.19
C SER A 74 27.03 -23.85 12.63
N ASP A 75 27.67 -24.28 13.73
CA ASP A 75 27.40 -25.56 14.37
C ASP A 75 26.23 -25.52 15.38
N ASP A 76 25.64 -24.35 15.64
CA ASP A 76 24.47 -24.26 16.50
C ASP A 76 23.25 -24.92 15.80
N ASP A 77 22.56 -25.83 16.50
CA ASP A 77 21.38 -26.51 15.98
C ASP A 77 20.21 -25.52 15.68
N ARG A 78 20.27 -24.33 16.27
CA ARG A 78 19.32 -23.24 16.04
C ARG A 78 19.77 -22.30 14.93
N ALA A 79 20.86 -22.60 14.23
CA ALA A 79 21.29 -21.82 13.07
C ALA A 79 20.25 -21.85 11.95
N LEU A 80 20.06 -20.73 11.27
CA LEU A 80 19.15 -20.62 10.13
C LEU A 80 19.52 -21.62 9.04
N GLY A 81 20.81 -21.78 8.76
CA GLY A 81 21.33 -22.72 7.77
C GLY A 81 20.88 -24.16 7.98
N ARG A 82 20.75 -24.60 9.25
CA ARG A 82 20.35 -25.97 9.65
C ARG A 82 18.84 -26.19 9.71
N GLN A 83 18.03 -25.13 9.58
CA GLN A 83 16.57 -25.28 9.64
C GLN A 83 16.01 -25.88 8.36
N VAL A 84 14.85 -26.56 8.51
CA VAL A 84 14.08 -27.10 7.38
C VAL A 84 13.60 -25.97 6.47
N TRP A 85 13.48 -26.24 5.18
CA TRP A 85 13.21 -25.23 4.14
C TRP A 85 11.97 -24.38 4.40
N TRP A 86 10.88 -24.95 4.92
CA TRP A 86 9.64 -24.21 5.16
C TRP A 86 9.78 -23.18 6.28
N LYS A 87 10.63 -23.44 7.32
CA LYS A 87 10.92 -22.43 8.35
C LYS A 87 11.70 -21.26 7.76
N LYS A 88 12.70 -21.54 6.91
CA LYS A 88 13.45 -20.53 6.17
C LYS A 88 12.50 -19.68 5.32
N PHE A 89 11.59 -20.32 4.58
CA PHE A 89 10.60 -19.64 3.76
C PHE A 89 9.71 -18.68 4.58
N ILE A 90 9.18 -19.16 5.73
CA ILE A 90 8.36 -18.33 6.62
C ILE A 90 9.15 -17.11 7.09
N ILE A 91 10.41 -17.32 7.54
CA ILE A 91 11.27 -16.25 8.02
C ILE A 91 11.50 -15.22 6.90
N PHE A 92 11.87 -15.65 5.69
CA PHE A 92 12.14 -14.73 4.58
C PHE A 92 10.91 -13.93 4.14
N VAL A 93 9.72 -14.52 4.16
CA VAL A 93 8.48 -13.83 3.76
C VAL A 93 7.95 -12.90 4.88
N ALA A 94 8.31 -13.18 6.14
CA ALA A 94 7.75 -12.49 7.30
C ALA A 94 7.99 -10.98 7.29
N GLY A 95 9.13 -10.51 6.80
CA GLY A 95 9.42 -9.07 6.68
C GLY A 95 8.44 -8.37 5.75
N ALA A 96 8.28 -8.88 4.53
CA ALA A 96 7.34 -8.34 3.55
C ALA A 96 5.88 -8.44 4.04
N PHE A 97 5.53 -9.54 4.71
CA PHE A 97 4.21 -9.74 5.30
C PHE A 97 3.89 -8.70 6.38
N MET A 98 4.85 -8.36 7.23
CA MET A 98 4.66 -7.32 8.26
C MET A 98 4.45 -5.93 7.65
N ASN A 99 5.16 -5.60 6.57
CA ASN A 99 4.93 -4.36 5.84
C ASN A 99 3.53 -4.32 5.20
N PHE A 100 3.10 -5.43 4.59
CA PHE A 100 1.73 -5.56 4.06
C PHE A 100 0.68 -5.39 5.16
N LEU A 101 0.85 -6.07 6.30
CA LEU A 101 -0.07 -5.98 7.43
C LEU A 101 -0.14 -4.54 7.99
N THR A 102 1.00 -3.87 8.10
CA THR A 102 1.07 -2.47 8.54
C THR A 102 0.34 -1.56 7.57
N GLY A 103 0.55 -1.73 6.27
CA GLY A 103 -0.18 -0.99 5.23
C GLY A 103 -1.69 -1.21 5.31
N LEU A 104 -2.11 -2.47 5.50
CA LEU A 104 -3.53 -2.82 5.66
C LEU A 104 -4.13 -2.13 6.90
N ILE A 105 -3.43 -2.16 8.04
CA ILE A 105 -3.89 -1.49 9.28
C ILE A 105 -4.02 0.02 9.04
N ILE A 106 -3.05 0.66 8.40
CA ILE A 106 -3.10 2.09 8.08
C ILE A 106 -4.34 2.40 7.20
N VAL A 107 -4.56 1.60 6.15
CA VAL A 107 -5.73 1.77 5.27
C VAL A 107 -7.03 1.62 6.05
N ILE A 108 -7.15 0.58 6.88
CA ILE A 108 -8.33 0.38 7.74
C ILE A 108 -8.54 1.60 8.65
N CYS A 109 -7.49 2.09 9.32
CA CYS A 109 -7.58 3.25 10.20
C CYS A 109 -8.01 4.52 9.47
N LEU A 110 -7.49 4.75 8.25
CA LEU A 110 -7.84 5.91 7.44
C LEU A 110 -9.31 5.87 6.99
N TYR A 111 -9.82 4.70 6.65
CA TYR A 111 -11.19 4.55 6.14
C TYR A 111 -12.23 4.22 7.22
N ALA A 112 -11.82 3.80 8.42
CA ALA A 112 -12.74 3.48 9.51
C ALA A 112 -13.61 4.67 9.95
N GLY A 113 -13.12 5.89 9.74
CA GLY A 113 -13.87 7.13 10.03
C GLY A 113 -14.56 7.75 8.82
N ALA A 114 -14.49 7.13 7.64
CA ALA A 114 -15.09 7.69 6.43
C ALA A 114 -16.61 7.64 6.51
N GLN A 115 -17.24 8.79 6.49
CA GLN A 115 -18.71 8.91 6.54
C GLN A 115 -19.35 8.78 5.15
N ALA A 116 -18.57 8.99 4.08
CA ALA A 116 -19.00 8.87 2.70
C ALA A 116 -17.84 8.50 1.78
N PHE A 117 -18.15 7.80 0.72
CA PHE A 117 -17.21 7.53 -0.38
C PHE A 117 -17.71 8.25 -1.63
N TYR A 118 -16.79 8.88 -2.36
CA TYR A 118 -17.10 9.42 -3.66
C TYR A 118 -17.35 8.28 -4.64
N THR A 119 -18.55 8.23 -5.18
CA THR A 119 -18.92 7.31 -6.26
C THR A 119 -18.78 8.01 -7.61
N THR A 120 -18.93 7.25 -8.69
CA THR A 120 -19.00 7.78 -10.06
C THR A 120 -20.46 8.07 -10.48
N GLU A 121 -21.38 8.11 -9.51
CA GLU A 121 -22.78 8.46 -9.72
C GLU A 121 -22.92 9.96 -10.00
N ILE A 122 -23.72 10.30 -10.99
CA ILE A 122 -24.10 11.65 -11.33
C ILE A 122 -25.21 12.09 -10.37
N VAL A 123 -24.87 12.94 -9.42
CA VAL A 123 -25.85 13.47 -8.44
C VAL A 123 -26.67 14.58 -9.07
N GLU A 124 -26.00 15.47 -9.81
CA GLU A 124 -26.63 16.66 -10.42
C GLU A 124 -25.91 17.00 -11.73
N LEU A 125 -26.65 17.48 -12.70
CA LEU A 125 -26.14 18.01 -13.96
C LEU A 125 -26.32 19.55 -13.97
N ASN A 126 -25.42 20.26 -14.66
CA ASN A 126 -25.62 21.68 -14.87
C ASN A 126 -26.93 21.88 -15.64
N PRO A 127 -27.83 22.81 -15.20
CA PRO A 127 -29.10 23.06 -15.90
C PRO A 127 -28.94 23.40 -17.38
N ASP A 128 -27.80 24.00 -17.75
CA ASP A 128 -27.47 24.36 -19.15
C ASP A 128 -26.81 23.22 -19.93
N PHE A 129 -26.67 22.02 -19.34
CA PHE A 129 -26.07 20.89 -20.04
C PHE A 129 -27.03 20.34 -21.11
N PRO A 130 -26.68 20.48 -22.42
CA PRO A 130 -27.64 20.26 -23.51
C PRO A 130 -27.97 18.78 -23.75
N GLN A 131 -27.15 17.87 -23.20
CA GLN A 131 -27.28 16.42 -23.40
C GLN A 131 -27.83 15.71 -22.15
N GLN A 132 -28.71 16.40 -21.41
CA GLN A 132 -29.44 15.79 -20.29
C GLN A 132 -30.78 15.21 -20.73
N GLY A 133 -31.25 14.19 -20.01
CA GLY A 133 -32.57 13.57 -20.26
C GLY A 133 -32.45 12.08 -20.56
N GLU A 134 -33.57 11.46 -20.95
CA GLU A 134 -33.64 10.00 -21.17
C GLU A 134 -32.67 9.52 -22.24
N ASP A 135 -32.47 10.30 -23.29
CA ASP A 135 -31.51 10.01 -24.37
C ASP A 135 -30.09 10.49 -24.08
N GLY A 136 -29.85 11.16 -22.98
CA GLY A 136 -28.57 11.68 -22.52
C GLY A 136 -28.20 11.14 -21.14
N LEU A 137 -27.57 12.03 -20.33
CA LEU A 137 -27.22 11.76 -18.95
C LEU A 137 -28.35 12.23 -18.01
N MET A 138 -28.54 11.51 -16.92
CA MET A 138 -29.50 11.83 -15.88
C MET A 138 -28.86 11.74 -14.48
N PRO A 139 -29.38 12.49 -13.50
CA PRO A 139 -29.09 12.20 -12.10
C PRO A 139 -29.43 10.75 -11.74
N GLY A 140 -28.55 10.08 -11.00
CA GLY A 140 -28.66 8.65 -10.68
C GLY A 140 -27.87 7.73 -11.65
N ASP A 141 -27.44 8.22 -12.81
CA ASP A 141 -26.57 7.46 -13.70
C ASP A 141 -25.19 7.25 -13.04
N THR A 142 -24.68 6.03 -13.07
CA THR A 142 -23.32 5.75 -12.64
C THR A 142 -22.40 5.61 -13.85
N ILE A 143 -21.35 6.43 -13.93
CA ILE A 143 -20.38 6.36 -15.02
C ILE A 143 -19.61 5.03 -14.93
N TYR A 144 -19.77 4.17 -15.94
CA TYR A 144 -19.19 2.85 -16.00
C TYR A 144 -17.88 2.82 -16.79
N ALA A 145 -17.85 3.46 -17.95
CA ALA A 145 -16.68 3.55 -18.83
C ALA A 145 -16.69 4.84 -19.62
N ILE A 146 -15.52 5.34 -20.01
CA ILE A 146 -15.32 6.49 -20.89
C ILE A 146 -14.32 6.08 -21.97
N ASN A 147 -14.68 6.27 -23.23
CA ASN A 147 -13.86 5.89 -24.41
C ASN A 147 -13.38 4.43 -24.35
N GLY A 148 -14.21 3.54 -23.82
CA GLY A 148 -13.90 2.13 -23.63
C GLY A 148 -13.10 1.79 -22.36
N GLU A 149 -12.53 2.79 -21.67
CA GLU A 149 -11.78 2.60 -20.43
C GLU A 149 -12.72 2.53 -19.21
N ARG A 150 -12.53 1.51 -18.38
CA ARG A 150 -13.33 1.29 -17.17
C ARG A 150 -13.06 2.34 -16.10
N ILE A 151 -14.13 2.93 -15.56
CA ILE A 151 -14.08 3.89 -14.47
C ILE A 151 -14.31 3.19 -13.13
N TYR A 152 -13.40 3.38 -12.18
CA TYR A 152 -13.50 2.87 -10.81
C TYR A 152 -13.58 4.00 -9.79
N LEU A 153 -12.89 5.10 -10.03
CA LEU A 153 -12.79 6.25 -9.14
C LEU A 153 -13.22 7.54 -9.85
N LYS A 154 -13.67 8.50 -9.06
CA LYS A 154 -13.98 9.85 -9.57
C LYS A 154 -12.77 10.48 -10.28
N SER A 155 -11.54 10.22 -9.79
CA SER A 155 -10.30 10.71 -10.41
C SER A 155 -10.09 10.18 -11.83
N ASP A 156 -10.55 8.97 -12.13
CA ASP A 156 -10.41 8.36 -13.46
C ASP A 156 -11.20 9.15 -14.50
N VAL A 157 -12.39 9.63 -14.12
CA VAL A 157 -13.22 10.51 -14.97
C VAL A 157 -12.41 11.72 -15.40
N SER A 158 -11.83 12.44 -14.44
CA SER A 158 -11.06 13.65 -14.72
C SER A 158 -9.81 13.39 -15.55
N LEU A 159 -9.13 12.26 -15.28
CA LEU A 159 -7.94 11.85 -15.99
C LEU A 159 -8.26 11.54 -17.46
N ILE A 160 -9.25 10.68 -17.73
CA ILE A 160 -9.59 10.24 -19.09
C ILE A 160 -10.19 11.39 -19.89
N MET A 161 -11.03 12.22 -19.27
CA MET A 161 -11.56 13.43 -19.92
C MET A 161 -10.45 14.45 -20.27
N GLY A 162 -9.39 14.52 -19.46
CA GLY A 162 -8.23 15.38 -19.71
C GLY A 162 -7.31 14.88 -20.82
N LEU A 163 -7.23 13.56 -21.03
CA LEU A 163 -6.39 12.95 -22.05
C LEU A 163 -7.03 12.92 -23.45
N GLY A 164 -8.35 13.07 -23.54
CA GLY A 164 -9.08 13.01 -24.82
C GLY A 164 -9.01 14.31 -25.60
N ASP A 165 -8.40 14.26 -26.78
CA ASP A 165 -8.28 15.39 -27.74
C ASP A 165 -9.49 15.52 -28.69
N THR A 166 -10.40 14.56 -28.65
CA THR A 166 -11.57 14.51 -29.55
C THR A 166 -12.73 15.34 -29.01
N GLY A 167 -13.44 16.06 -29.88
CA GLY A 167 -14.61 16.84 -29.51
C GLY A 167 -15.80 16.00 -29.02
N THR A 168 -15.71 14.67 -29.07
CA THR A 168 -16.73 13.72 -28.59
C THR A 168 -16.15 12.75 -27.58
N ILE A 169 -17.00 12.26 -26.68
CA ILE A 169 -16.67 11.29 -25.64
C ILE A 169 -17.71 10.19 -25.69
N ASP A 170 -17.26 8.94 -25.84
CA ASP A 170 -18.12 7.79 -25.72
C ASP A 170 -18.18 7.37 -24.24
N MET A 171 -19.37 7.48 -23.66
CA MET A 171 -19.60 7.21 -22.24
C MET A 171 -20.61 6.06 -22.10
N THR A 172 -20.21 5.04 -21.34
CA THR A 172 -21.13 4.00 -20.89
C THR A 172 -21.58 4.31 -19.47
N VAL A 173 -22.86 4.43 -19.25
CA VAL A 173 -23.46 4.63 -17.92
C VAL A 173 -24.29 3.42 -17.51
N LEU A 174 -24.42 3.22 -16.20
CA LEU A 174 -25.35 2.28 -15.59
C LEU A 174 -26.56 3.07 -15.07
N ARG A 175 -27.73 2.77 -15.61
CA ARG A 175 -29.03 3.28 -15.18
C ARG A 175 -29.92 2.10 -14.85
N ASP A 176 -30.44 2.03 -13.64
CA ASP A 176 -31.26 0.90 -13.15
C ASP A 176 -30.62 -0.48 -13.39
N GLY A 177 -29.30 -0.55 -13.23
CA GLY A 177 -28.51 -1.80 -13.42
C GLY A 177 -28.28 -2.19 -14.88
N LYS A 178 -28.74 -1.40 -15.85
CA LYS A 178 -28.51 -1.66 -17.29
C LYS A 178 -27.47 -0.68 -17.83
N LYS A 179 -26.67 -1.16 -18.80
CA LYS A 179 -25.68 -0.33 -19.50
C LYS A 179 -26.34 0.41 -20.64
N PHE A 180 -26.02 1.69 -20.73
CA PHE A 180 -26.40 2.57 -21.83
C PHE A 180 -25.15 3.27 -22.36
N ASP A 181 -24.92 3.15 -23.67
CA ASP A 181 -23.82 3.84 -24.34
C ASP A 181 -24.32 5.17 -24.90
N ARG A 182 -23.56 6.24 -24.67
CA ARG A 182 -23.86 7.59 -25.08
C ARG A 182 -22.62 8.25 -25.67
N THR A 183 -22.76 8.90 -26.81
CA THR A 183 -21.72 9.76 -27.36
C THR A 183 -22.07 11.20 -27.00
N LEU A 184 -21.21 11.82 -26.20
CA LEU A 184 -21.37 13.19 -25.71
C LEU A 184 -20.41 14.12 -26.45
N THR A 185 -20.83 15.36 -26.68
CA THR A 185 -19.94 16.39 -27.22
C THR A 185 -19.23 17.09 -26.06
N LYS A 186 -17.90 17.13 -26.12
CA LYS A 186 -17.06 17.80 -25.12
C LYS A 186 -17.27 19.32 -25.27
N GLN A 187 -17.80 19.95 -24.24
CA GLN A 187 -17.85 21.42 -24.17
C GLN A 187 -16.58 21.92 -23.50
N VAL A 188 -15.85 22.78 -24.19
CA VAL A 188 -14.70 23.49 -23.64
C VAL A 188 -15.23 24.85 -23.18
N TYR A 189 -15.20 25.10 -21.88
CA TYR A 189 -15.52 26.40 -21.29
C TYR A 189 -14.23 27.18 -21.04
#